data_ae514bb6145c78cf89f576c59c8e3334
#
_entry.id   ae514bb6145c78cf89f576c59c8e3334
#
_cell.length_a   1.000
_cell.length_b   1.000
_cell.length_c   1.000
_cell.angle_alpha   90.00
_cell.angle_beta   90.00
_cell.angle_gamma   90.00
#
_symmetry.space_group_name_H-M   'P 1'
#
loop_
_entity.id
_entity.type
_entity.pdbx_description
1 polymer ?
#
loop_
_entity_poly.entity_id
_entity_poly.type
_entity_poly.pdbx_seq_one_letter_code
_entity_poly.pdbx_strand_id
1 'polypeptide(L)'
;TYSKDINSEDIKLLTEFTKYFSKTNEGTNFSTCLFTNTPDGHWILDKHPDSKNCIIVSCCSGHGFKFAPIIGEIVTELCQNGSSNYNTELFKISRFK
;
A
#
# COMPACT_ATOMS: atom_id res chain seq x y z
N THR A 1 -3.15 -5.89 -19.50
CA THR A 1 -2.30 -7.11 -19.44
C THR A 1 -1.06 -6.77 -18.62
N TYR A 2 -0.80 -7.54 -17.61
CA TYR A 2 0.43 -7.44 -16.80
C TYR A 2 1.28 -8.69 -17.09
N SER A 3 2.60 -8.50 -17.12
CA SER A 3 3.54 -9.63 -17.19
C SER A 3 3.87 -10.12 -15.79
N LYS A 4 3.93 -11.44 -15.62
CA LYS A 4 4.48 -12.10 -14.44
C LYS A 4 5.96 -12.44 -14.61
N ASP A 5 6.52 -12.14 -15.77
CA ASP A 5 7.89 -12.49 -16.09
C ASP A 5 8.85 -11.52 -15.41
N ILE A 6 9.87 -12.07 -14.82
CA ILE A 6 10.95 -11.31 -14.21
C ILE A 6 11.92 -10.93 -15.31
N ASN A 7 12.19 -9.65 -15.44
CA ASN A 7 13.09 -9.13 -16.46
C ASN A 7 14.48 -8.81 -15.89
N SER A 8 15.43 -8.51 -16.78
CA SER A 8 16.80 -8.20 -16.39
C SER A 8 16.95 -6.92 -15.56
N GLU A 9 16.01 -5.98 -15.68
CA GLU A 9 16.01 -4.74 -14.91
C GLU A 9 15.62 -4.98 -13.45
N ASP A 10 14.64 -5.85 -13.20
CA ASP A 10 14.26 -6.29 -11.85
C ASP A 10 15.44 -6.94 -11.12
N ILE A 11 16.16 -7.82 -11.82
CA ILE A 11 17.34 -8.49 -11.29
C ILE A 11 18.46 -7.49 -11.00
N LYS A 12 18.70 -6.54 -11.90
CA LYS A 12 19.73 -5.51 -11.76
C LYS A 12 19.51 -4.65 -10.53
N LEU A 13 18.29 -4.15 -10.34
CA LEU A 13 17.91 -3.32 -9.18
C LEU A 13 18.15 -4.05 -7.86
N LEU A 14 17.74 -5.33 -7.79
CA LEU A 14 17.98 -6.15 -6.62
C LEU A 14 19.48 -6.37 -6.37
N THR A 15 20.23 -6.68 -7.42
CA THR A 15 21.68 -6.92 -7.33
C THR A 15 22.42 -5.67 -6.85
N GLU A 16 22.07 -4.49 -7.33
CA GLU A 16 22.66 -3.24 -6.89
C GLU A 16 22.38 -2.97 -5.40
N PHE A 17 21.16 -3.27 -4.95
CA PHE A 17 20.79 -3.09 -3.54
C PHE A 17 21.51 -4.11 -2.64
N THR A 18 21.59 -5.37 -3.03
CA THR A 18 22.17 -6.43 -2.19
C THR A 18 23.69 -6.30 -2.00
N LYS A 19 24.39 -5.57 -2.88
CA LYS A 19 25.82 -5.27 -2.72
C LYS A 19 26.16 -4.62 -1.37
N TYR A 20 25.23 -3.89 -0.78
CA TYR A 20 25.44 -3.23 0.49
C TYR A 20 25.29 -4.14 1.71
N PHE A 21 24.65 -5.30 1.56
CA PHE A 21 24.25 -6.14 2.69
C PHE A 21 24.79 -7.56 2.63
N SER A 22 25.26 -8.01 1.48
CA SER A 22 25.68 -9.40 1.29
C SER A 22 26.92 -9.53 0.41
N LYS A 23 27.72 -10.55 0.69
CA LYS A 23 28.83 -10.96 -0.19
C LYS A 23 28.34 -11.71 -1.43
N THR A 24 27.10 -12.18 -1.43
CA THR A 24 26.45 -12.86 -2.56
C THR A 24 25.54 -11.87 -3.27
N ASN A 25 25.79 -11.64 -4.53
CA ASN A 25 25.12 -10.62 -5.33
C ASN A 25 24.00 -11.16 -6.23
N GLU A 26 23.74 -12.46 -6.18
CA GLU A 26 22.76 -13.09 -7.06
C GLU A 26 21.55 -13.60 -6.27
N GLY A 27 20.37 -13.16 -6.66
CA GLY A 27 19.12 -13.76 -6.22
C GLY A 27 18.97 -15.14 -6.88
N THR A 28 18.56 -16.13 -6.09
CA THR A 28 18.40 -17.51 -6.58
C THR A 28 16.95 -17.88 -6.82
N ASN A 29 16.02 -17.21 -6.15
CA ASN A 29 14.59 -17.46 -6.29
C ASN A 29 13.83 -16.13 -6.43
N PHE A 30 13.00 -16.06 -7.44
CA PHE A 30 12.17 -14.89 -7.74
C PHE A 30 10.71 -15.31 -7.81
N SER A 31 9.83 -14.49 -7.30
CA SER A 31 8.40 -14.64 -7.49
C SER A 31 7.74 -13.29 -7.71
N THR A 32 6.71 -13.28 -8.53
CA THR A 32 5.91 -12.09 -8.80
C THR A 32 4.57 -12.19 -8.11
N CYS A 33 4.07 -11.06 -7.61
CA CYS A 33 2.73 -10.95 -7.08
C CYS A 33 2.02 -9.71 -7.63
N LEU A 34 0.70 -9.70 -7.45
CA LEU A 34 -0.13 -8.56 -7.84
C LEU A 34 -0.33 -7.65 -6.64
N PHE A 35 -0.22 -6.35 -6.87
CA PHE A 35 -0.63 -5.33 -5.93
C PHE A 35 -1.93 -4.68 -6.37
N THR A 36 -2.80 -4.40 -5.43
CA THR A 36 -3.93 -3.50 -5.64
C THR A 36 -3.40 -2.08 -5.48
N ASN A 37 -3.29 -1.36 -6.59
CA ASN A 37 -2.77 -0.01 -6.61
C ASN A 37 -3.89 0.99 -6.86
N THR A 38 -3.80 2.13 -6.20
CA THR A 38 -4.51 3.35 -6.58
C THR A 38 -3.72 4.07 -7.67
N PRO A 39 -4.34 4.98 -8.47
CA PRO A 39 -3.64 5.72 -9.51
C PRO A 39 -2.44 6.54 -9.02
N ASP A 40 -2.50 7.02 -7.78
CA ASP A 40 -1.46 7.83 -7.15
C ASP A 40 -0.55 7.04 -6.18
N GLY A 41 -0.77 5.75 -6.02
CA GLY A 41 -0.02 4.88 -5.13
C GLY A 41 -0.31 5.08 -3.63
N HIS A 42 -1.15 6.05 -3.25
CA HIS A 42 -1.56 6.28 -1.86
C HIS A 42 -2.78 5.45 -1.49
N TRP A 43 -2.97 5.21 -0.20
CA TRP A 43 -4.10 4.44 0.32
C TRP A 43 -5.43 5.15 0.14
N ILE A 44 -6.51 4.39 0.28
CA ILE A 44 -7.84 4.92 0.54
C ILE A 44 -8.23 4.48 1.95
N LEU A 45 -8.49 5.44 2.81
CA LEU A 45 -8.98 5.24 4.16
C LEU A 45 -9.95 6.36 4.47
N ASP A 46 -11.23 6.14 4.17
CA ASP A 46 -12.23 7.19 4.20
C ASP A 46 -13.63 6.60 4.40
N LYS A 47 -14.58 7.44 4.77
CA LYS A 47 -16.00 7.09 4.76
C LYS A 47 -16.51 7.00 3.32
N HIS A 48 -17.42 6.05 3.10
CA HIS A 48 -18.09 5.96 1.81
C HIS A 48 -18.91 7.23 1.54
N PRO A 49 -18.79 7.88 0.37
CA PRO A 49 -19.45 9.15 0.10
C PRO A 49 -20.99 9.08 0.20
N ASP A 50 -21.58 7.94 -0.18
CA ASP A 50 -23.03 7.77 -0.23
C ASP A 50 -23.57 6.88 0.91
N SER A 51 -22.73 6.49 1.87
CA SER A 51 -23.15 5.61 2.97
C SER A 51 -22.52 6.01 4.30
N LYS A 52 -23.33 6.45 5.24
CA LYS A 52 -22.86 6.90 6.56
C LYS A 52 -22.27 5.79 7.43
N ASN A 53 -22.64 4.53 7.15
CA ASN A 53 -22.26 3.38 7.97
C ASN A 53 -21.20 2.50 7.28
N CYS A 54 -20.51 3.03 6.27
CA CYS A 54 -19.50 2.31 5.53
C CYS A 54 -18.18 3.09 5.55
N ILE A 55 -17.10 2.39 5.86
CA ILE A 55 -15.73 2.90 5.76
C ILE A 55 -15.00 2.08 4.71
N ILE A 56 -14.32 2.74 3.79
CA ILE A 56 -13.50 2.13 2.77
C ILE A 56 -12.06 2.09 3.28
N VAL A 57 -11.51 0.89 3.36
CA VAL A 57 -10.12 0.66 3.77
C VAL A 57 -9.40 -0.09 2.67
N SER A 58 -8.63 0.60 1.88
CA SER A 58 -7.75 0.03 0.85
C SER A 58 -6.33 0.54 1.05
N CYS A 59 -5.68 -0.01 2.06
CA CYS A 59 -4.32 0.35 2.46
C CYS A 59 -3.30 -0.62 1.85
N CYS A 60 -3.34 -0.75 0.52
CA CYS A 60 -2.52 -1.68 -0.26
C CYS A 60 -1.33 -0.97 -0.91
N SER A 61 -1.30 -0.87 -2.23
CA SER A 61 -0.22 -0.23 -3.01
C SER A 61 1.19 -0.76 -2.68
N GLY A 62 1.29 -2.02 -2.27
CA GLY A 62 2.54 -2.72 -1.98
C GLY A 62 3.22 -2.39 -0.66
N HIS A 63 2.68 -1.48 0.17
CA HIS A 63 3.37 -1.02 1.39
C HIS A 63 2.49 -0.85 2.65
N GLY A 64 1.22 -1.25 2.60
CA GLY A 64 0.27 -1.02 3.71
C GLY A 64 0.43 -1.96 4.89
N PHE A 65 0.89 -3.19 4.70
CA PHE A 65 0.88 -4.22 5.73
C PHE A 65 1.57 -3.81 7.04
N LYS A 66 2.75 -3.20 6.94
CA LYS A 66 3.51 -2.74 8.12
C LYS A 66 2.80 -1.68 8.96
N PHE A 67 1.77 -1.04 8.42
CA PHE A 67 0.98 0.00 9.09
C PHE A 67 -0.34 -0.53 9.65
N ALA A 68 -0.59 -1.84 9.60
CA ALA A 68 -1.84 -2.43 10.06
C ALA A 68 -2.30 -1.99 11.47
N PRO A 69 -1.41 -1.85 12.47
CA PRO A 69 -1.82 -1.39 13.81
C PRO A 69 -2.41 0.02 13.80
N ILE A 70 -1.73 0.98 13.15
CA ILE A 70 -2.19 2.37 13.10
C ILE A 70 -3.45 2.52 12.22
N ILE A 71 -3.56 1.73 11.14
CA ILE A 71 -4.75 1.68 10.30
C ILE A 71 -5.94 1.21 11.14
N GLY A 72 -5.76 0.18 11.96
CA GLY A 72 -6.80 -0.33 12.87
C GLY A 72 -7.27 0.73 13.87
N GLU A 73 -6.34 1.51 14.43
CA GLU A 73 -6.66 2.61 15.34
C GLU A 73 -7.49 3.70 14.63
N ILE A 74 -7.04 4.16 13.46
CA ILE A 74 -7.76 5.16 12.67
C ILE A 74 -9.18 4.68 12.32
N VAL A 75 -9.33 3.43 11.87
CA VAL A 75 -10.65 2.85 11.54
C VAL A 75 -11.55 2.83 12.76
N THR A 76 -11.01 2.45 13.91
CA THR A 76 -11.77 2.44 15.18
C THR A 76 -12.26 3.84 15.54
N GLU A 77 -11.39 4.85 15.46
CA GLU A 77 -11.78 6.25 15.72
C GLU A 77 -12.84 6.75 14.73
N LEU A 78 -12.69 6.44 13.45
CA LEU A 78 -13.69 6.78 12.42
C LEU A 78 -15.05 6.13 12.69
N CYS A 79 -15.05 4.88 13.16
CA CYS A 79 -16.29 4.17 13.51
C CYS A 79 -16.97 4.77 14.76
N GLN A 80 -16.20 5.06 15.79
CA GLN A 80 -16.73 5.50 17.08
C GLN A 80 -17.09 6.99 17.09
N ASN A 81 -16.21 7.82 16.57
CA ASN A 81 -16.26 9.28 16.70
C ASN A 81 -16.62 9.98 15.39
N GLY A 82 -16.58 9.27 14.28
CA GLY A 82 -16.79 9.85 12.96
C GLY A 82 -15.59 10.64 12.41
N SER A 83 -14.53 10.79 13.18
CA SER A 83 -13.26 11.45 12.80
C SER A 83 -12.10 10.75 13.49
N SER A 84 -10.89 10.99 13.00
CA SER A 84 -9.65 10.49 13.61
C SER A 84 -8.77 11.65 14.06
N ASN A 85 -7.96 11.41 15.08
CA ASN A 85 -6.92 12.34 15.55
C ASN A 85 -5.73 12.42 14.58
N TYR A 86 -5.60 11.44 13.70
CA TYR A 86 -4.57 11.39 12.68
C TYR A 86 -4.98 12.20 11.44
N ASN A 87 -4.01 12.82 10.79
CA ASN A 87 -4.26 13.50 9.52
C ASN A 87 -4.44 12.46 8.40
N THR A 88 -5.67 12.27 7.95
CA THR A 88 -6.05 11.33 6.90
C THR A 88 -6.40 12.00 5.57
N GLU A 89 -6.11 13.29 5.40
CA GLU A 89 -6.47 14.05 4.20
C GLU A 89 -5.94 13.43 2.91
N LEU A 90 -4.69 12.92 2.94
CA LEU A 90 -4.06 12.24 1.81
C LEU A 90 -4.78 10.96 1.40
N PHE A 91 -5.57 10.36 2.29
CA PHE A 91 -6.23 9.08 2.07
C PHE A 91 -7.70 9.20 1.71
N LYS A 92 -8.21 10.42 1.57
CA LYS A 92 -9.60 10.65 1.18
C LYS A 92 -9.88 10.20 -0.24
N ILE A 93 -11.03 9.55 -0.45
CA ILE A 93 -11.47 9.11 -1.78
C ILE A 93 -11.81 10.29 -2.70
N SER A 94 -12.16 11.42 -2.10
CA SER A 94 -12.51 12.65 -2.84
C SER A 94 -11.35 13.24 -3.65
N ARG A 95 -10.10 12.83 -3.36
CA ARG A 95 -8.92 13.28 -4.13
C ARG A 95 -8.88 12.79 -5.58
N PHE A 96 -9.73 11.82 -5.91
CA PHE A 96 -9.87 11.30 -7.28
C PHE A 96 -11.03 11.95 -8.08
N LYS A 97 -11.61 13.00 -7.56
CA LYS A 97 -12.69 13.74 -8.25
C LYS A 97 -12.13 14.84 -9.12
#